data_eab39be2d891f50af0eda391beec4a64
#
_entry.id   eab39be2d891f50af0eda391beec4a64
#
_cell.length_a   1.000
_cell.length_b   1.000
_cell.length_c   1.000
_cell.angle_alpha   90.00
_cell.angle_beta   90.00
_cell.angle_gamma   90.00
#
_symmetry.space_group_name_H-M   'P 1'
#
loop_
_entity.id
_entity.type
_entity.pdbx_description
1 polymer ?
#
loop_
_entity_poly.entity_id
_entity_poly.type
_entity_poly.pdbx_seq_one_letter_code
_entity_poly.pdbx_strand_id
1 'polypeptide(L)'
;MSSETSMQESTADDRRFLHYTMKITDRLATKNFFCNILGMKILRHEEMNSGCSAQCNGDYESPWSKTMAGYGHEHSFFAFELNYNYDVEGYEYGNDLFAVTIHNRQAVSNARQFLDKKYIENDSKESLIIHSPDGHRFILIDEDVYPGDDPVRCLSLNVSDLNKSIDYYTRLLRMKINEKESNDKHAKLYYDKQCQLQLNGLNKPIDRGTGYGRKAFSCPKNDIDLIQKMMEKEGFTVLIPAMELGGLLDFNKQKVVILSDPDGHEICFVGEENYFKGCETDPDAEKKFYKGLENLPDDSYKYLIGEDESNKRQEK
;
A
#
# COMPACT_ATOMS: atom_id res chain seq x y z
N MET A 1 -7.47 -22.71 -40.80
CA MET A 1 -8.28 -21.61 -40.29
C MET A 1 -8.20 -21.71 -38.76
N SER A 2 -7.23 -21.01 -38.19
CA SER A 2 -7.08 -20.90 -36.72
C SER A 2 -8.13 -19.89 -36.24
N SER A 3 -9.07 -20.33 -35.41
CA SER A 3 -9.97 -19.44 -34.72
C SER A 3 -9.15 -18.58 -33.74
N GLU A 4 -8.87 -17.34 -34.11
CA GLU A 4 -8.51 -16.31 -33.15
C GLU A 4 -9.74 -16.10 -32.28
N THR A 5 -9.74 -16.76 -31.10
CA THR A 5 -10.66 -16.44 -30.04
C THR A 5 -10.26 -15.03 -29.60
N SER A 6 -11.05 -14.02 -29.98
CA SER A 6 -10.90 -12.67 -29.46
C SER A 6 -11.06 -12.74 -27.94
N MET A 7 -9.96 -12.73 -27.22
CA MET A 7 -10.00 -12.58 -25.76
C MET A 7 -10.66 -11.24 -25.47
N GLN A 8 -11.84 -11.29 -24.89
CA GLN A 8 -12.58 -10.12 -24.50
C GLN A 8 -11.80 -9.46 -23.36
N GLU A 9 -11.28 -8.26 -23.60
CA GLU A 9 -10.54 -7.50 -22.61
C GLU A 9 -11.47 -7.16 -21.43
N SER A 10 -10.95 -7.29 -20.18
CA SER A 10 -11.70 -6.93 -18.97
C SER A 10 -12.09 -5.46 -18.95
N THR A 11 -13.16 -5.14 -18.25
CA THR A 11 -13.63 -3.76 -18.02
C THR A 11 -12.94 -3.15 -16.79
N ALA A 12 -13.12 -1.84 -16.57
CA ALA A 12 -12.69 -1.18 -15.34
C ALA A 12 -13.34 -1.80 -14.08
N ASP A 13 -14.53 -2.36 -14.23
CA ASP A 13 -15.30 -2.94 -13.12
C ASP A 13 -14.75 -4.30 -12.66
N ASP A 14 -13.88 -4.93 -13.48
CA ASP A 14 -13.16 -6.16 -13.16
C ASP A 14 -11.82 -5.91 -12.45
N ARG A 15 -11.53 -4.67 -12.07
CA ARG A 15 -10.26 -4.26 -11.45
C ARG A 15 -10.51 -3.64 -10.09
N ARG A 16 -9.53 -3.83 -9.18
CA ARG A 16 -9.62 -3.30 -7.83
C ARG A 16 -8.29 -2.70 -7.35
N PHE A 17 -8.34 -1.57 -6.65
CA PHE A 17 -7.20 -1.03 -5.91
C PHE A 17 -7.10 -1.77 -4.58
N LEU A 18 -6.12 -2.64 -4.43
CA LEU A 18 -5.99 -3.56 -3.29
C LEU A 18 -5.31 -2.92 -2.09
N HIS A 19 -4.08 -2.47 -2.31
CA HIS A 19 -3.24 -1.93 -1.24
C HIS A 19 -2.14 -1.01 -1.75
N TYR A 20 -1.49 -0.34 -0.81
CA TYR A 20 -0.28 0.42 -1.04
C TYR A 20 0.83 -0.11 -0.13
N THR A 21 1.99 -0.42 -0.73
CA THR A 21 3.18 -0.85 -0.02
C THR A 21 3.90 0.36 0.56
N MET A 22 4.25 0.30 1.84
CA MET A 22 5.06 1.29 2.55
C MET A 22 6.29 0.61 3.14
N LYS A 23 7.48 1.16 2.91
CA LYS A 23 8.69 0.77 3.62
C LYS A 23 8.69 1.41 5.00
N ILE A 24 9.02 0.63 6.02
CA ILE A 24 9.01 1.06 7.42
C ILE A 24 10.32 0.72 8.11
N THR A 25 10.70 1.51 9.11
CA THR A 25 11.94 1.31 9.88
C THR A 25 11.70 0.81 11.30
N ASP A 26 10.52 1.07 11.87
CA ASP A 26 10.14 0.62 13.21
C ASP A 26 8.81 -0.13 13.17
N ARG A 27 8.89 -1.45 13.23
CA ARG A 27 7.71 -2.33 13.15
C ARG A 27 6.71 -2.10 14.28
N LEU A 28 7.20 -1.93 15.52
CA LEU A 28 6.31 -1.79 16.68
C LEU A 28 5.64 -0.42 16.72
N ALA A 29 6.40 0.65 16.49
CA ALA A 29 5.83 2.00 16.40
C ALA A 29 4.82 2.11 15.26
N THR A 30 5.13 1.52 14.09
CA THR A 30 4.22 1.47 12.94
C THR A 30 2.96 0.66 13.25
N LYS A 31 3.10 -0.54 13.86
CA LYS A 31 1.93 -1.34 14.30
C LYS A 31 1.05 -0.53 15.26
N ASN A 32 1.65 0.15 16.23
CA ASN A 32 0.90 0.98 17.17
C ASN A 32 0.17 2.13 16.47
N PHE A 33 0.81 2.78 15.49
CA PHE A 33 0.18 3.82 14.71
C PHE A 33 -1.02 3.28 13.91
N PHE A 34 -0.85 2.19 13.16
CA PHE A 34 -1.94 1.63 12.35
C PHE A 34 -3.07 1.03 13.21
N CYS A 35 -2.74 0.31 14.28
CA CYS A 35 -3.75 -0.36 15.10
C CYS A 35 -4.36 0.54 16.17
N ASN A 36 -3.55 1.27 16.94
CA ASN A 36 -4.06 2.00 18.11
C ASN A 36 -4.52 3.41 17.73
N ILE A 37 -3.88 4.05 16.74
CA ILE A 37 -4.28 5.40 16.30
C ILE A 37 -5.32 5.30 15.19
N LEU A 38 -5.02 4.62 14.07
CA LEU A 38 -5.94 4.53 12.95
C LEU A 38 -7.09 3.54 13.19
N GLY A 39 -6.96 2.58 14.13
CA GLY A 39 -7.99 1.59 14.45
C GLY A 39 -8.04 0.41 13.48
N MET A 40 -6.97 0.16 12.72
CA MET A 40 -6.84 -0.98 11.82
C MET A 40 -6.48 -2.27 12.58
N LYS A 41 -6.51 -3.39 11.86
CA LYS A 41 -6.07 -4.70 12.35
C LYS A 41 -4.87 -5.17 11.54
N ILE A 42 -4.02 -5.99 12.16
CA ILE A 42 -3.07 -6.81 11.43
C ILE A 42 -3.86 -7.95 10.77
N LEU A 43 -3.84 -7.99 9.45
CA LEU A 43 -4.57 -8.96 8.64
C LEU A 43 -3.74 -10.21 8.39
N ARG A 44 -2.44 -10.03 8.10
CA ARG A 44 -1.44 -11.08 7.86
C ARG A 44 -0.07 -10.58 8.26
N HIS A 45 0.81 -11.51 8.61
CA HIS A 45 2.23 -11.22 8.83
C HIS A 45 3.09 -12.38 8.35
N GLU A 46 4.13 -12.06 7.60
CA GLU A 46 5.04 -13.03 6.99
C GLU A 46 6.49 -12.56 7.16
N GLU A 47 7.37 -13.52 7.49
CA GLU A 47 8.82 -13.31 7.55
C GLU A 47 9.48 -14.04 6.37
N MET A 48 10.31 -13.34 5.61
CA MET A 48 11.04 -13.85 4.46
C MET A 48 12.55 -13.82 4.71
N ASN A 49 13.24 -14.89 4.32
CA ASN A 49 14.67 -15.06 4.54
C ASN A 49 15.55 -14.46 3.43
N SER A 50 14.96 -13.99 2.34
CA SER A 50 15.65 -13.39 1.19
C SER A 50 14.73 -12.46 0.45
N GLY A 51 15.29 -11.60 -0.40
CA GLY A 51 14.56 -10.65 -1.22
C GLY A 51 13.47 -11.28 -2.10
N CYS A 52 12.51 -10.48 -2.50
CA CYS A 52 11.39 -10.89 -3.35
C CYS A 52 11.79 -10.81 -4.83
N SER A 53 11.56 -11.88 -5.61
CA SER A 53 11.83 -11.89 -7.05
C SER A 53 11.01 -10.86 -7.85
N ALA A 54 9.87 -10.42 -7.32
CA ALA A 54 9.10 -9.29 -7.85
C ALA A 54 9.42 -7.97 -7.12
N GLN A 55 10.55 -7.91 -6.39
CA GLN A 55 11.01 -6.72 -5.67
C GLN A 55 9.92 -6.12 -4.76
N CYS A 56 9.15 -6.96 -4.06
CA CYS A 56 8.08 -6.51 -3.16
C CYS A 56 8.63 -5.61 -2.05
N ASN A 57 9.82 -5.94 -1.54
CA ASN A 57 10.53 -5.19 -0.52
C ASN A 57 11.51 -4.13 -1.09
N GLY A 58 11.52 -3.90 -2.41
CA GLY A 58 12.51 -3.10 -3.15
C GLY A 58 13.69 -3.95 -3.65
N ASP A 59 14.79 -3.29 -3.98
CA ASP A 59 16.02 -3.91 -4.52
C ASP A 59 16.90 -4.53 -3.42
N TYR A 60 16.30 -5.05 -2.34
CA TYR A 60 17.01 -5.61 -1.21
C TYR A 60 16.98 -7.14 -1.25
N GLU A 61 18.15 -7.76 -1.15
CA GLU A 61 18.33 -9.22 -1.11
C GLU A 61 18.26 -9.81 0.30
N SER A 62 18.32 -8.95 1.31
CA SER A 62 18.31 -9.32 2.73
C SER A 62 16.95 -9.86 3.19
N PRO A 63 16.90 -10.52 4.37
CA PRO A 63 15.65 -10.87 5.03
C PRO A 63 14.76 -9.64 5.23
N TRP A 64 13.46 -9.85 5.17
CA TRP A 64 12.47 -8.81 5.35
C TRP A 64 11.17 -9.38 5.90
N SER A 65 10.32 -8.52 6.42
CA SER A 65 8.97 -8.92 6.81
C SER A 65 7.91 -8.10 6.09
N LYS A 66 6.76 -8.72 5.90
CA LYS A 66 5.56 -8.12 5.31
C LYS A 66 4.42 -8.20 6.31
N THR A 67 3.87 -7.05 6.66
CA THR A 67 2.70 -6.95 7.53
C THR A 67 1.57 -6.28 6.77
N MET A 68 0.44 -6.96 6.61
CA MET A 68 -0.76 -6.36 6.03
C MET A 68 -1.61 -5.76 7.14
N ALA A 69 -1.94 -4.47 7.02
CA ALA A 69 -2.79 -3.74 7.95
C ALA A 69 -3.99 -3.12 7.23
N GLY A 70 -5.18 -3.18 7.82
CA GLY A 70 -6.40 -2.64 7.21
C GLY A 70 -7.61 -2.71 8.13
N TYR A 71 -8.73 -2.14 7.67
CA TYR A 71 -10.00 -2.16 8.42
C TYR A 71 -10.78 -3.46 8.24
N GLY A 72 -10.50 -4.21 7.20
CA GLY A 72 -11.17 -5.46 6.89
C GLY A 72 -10.44 -6.26 5.82
N HIS A 73 -11.09 -7.31 5.34
CA HIS A 73 -10.54 -8.21 4.34
C HIS A 73 -10.28 -7.47 3.01
N GLU A 74 -9.14 -7.70 2.38
CA GLU A 74 -8.71 -7.01 1.14
C GLU A 74 -9.65 -7.22 -0.05
N HIS A 75 -10.51 -8.23 0.00
CA HIS A 75 -11.57 -8.39 -0.99
C HIS A 75 -12.53 -7.19 -1.02
N SER A 76 -12.70 -6.49 0.10
CA SER A 76 -13.67 -5.39 0.24
C SER A 76 -13.06 -4.09 0.76
N PHE A 77 -11.92 -4.14 1.41
CA PHE A 77 -11.24 -3.00 2.03
C PHE A 77 -9.86 -2.78 1.44
N PHE A 78 -9.45 -1.54 1.36
CA PHE A 78 -8.08 -1.18 1.04
C PHE A 78 -7.15 -1.54 2.21
N ALA A 79 -5.96 -2.03 1.91
CA ALA A 79 -4.97 -2.38 2.91
C ALA A 79 -3.64 -1.64 2.72
N PHE A 80 -2.78 -1.73 3.71
CA PHE A 80 -1.39 -1.29 3.65
C PHE A 80 -0.49 -2.51 3.77
N GLU A 81 0.46 -2.64 2.85
CA GLU A 81 1.54 -3.60 2.95
C GLU A 81 2.75 -2.89 3.56
N LEU A 82 3.07 -3.24 4.81
CA LEU A 82 4.14 -2.63 5.59
C LEU A 82 5.37 -3.53 5.50
N ASN A 83 6.40 -3.07 4.77
CA ASN A 83 7.62 -3.84 4.50
C ASN A 83 8.79 -3.32 5.33
N TYR A 84 9.34 -4.20 6.15
CA TYR A 84 10.53 -3.96 6.95
C TYR A 84 11.70 -4.79 6.43
N ASN A 85 12.77 -4.14 5.99
CA ASN A 85 14.02 -4.78 5.57
C ASN A 85 14.99 -4.77 6.75
N TYR A 86 15.49 -5.95 7.16
CA TYR A 86 16.29 -6.12 8.37
C TYR A 86 17.62 -5.37 8.34
N ASP A 87 18.24 -5.23 7.17
CA ASP A 87 19.56 -4.60 7.02
C ASP A 87 19.47 -3.10 6.62
N VAL A 88 18.26 -2.49 6.76
CA VAL A 88 18.04 -1.08 6.38
C VAL A 88 17.68 -0.26 7.61
N GLU A 89 18.57 0.64 8.00
CA GLU A 89 18.39 1.51 9.17
C GLU A 89 17.45 2.68 8.92
N GLY A 90 17.27 3.10 7.66
CA GLY A 90 16.43 4.23 7.31
C GLY A 90 16.20 4.38 5.81
N TYR A 91 15.18 5.16 5.46
CA TYR A 91 14.81 5.48 4.09
C TYR A 91 14.79 6.99 3.89
N GLU A 92 15.23 7.43 2.71
CA GLU A 92 14.98 8.78 2.24
C GLU A 92 13.62 8.79 1.54
N TYR A 93 12.70 9.63 2.01
CA TYR A 93 11.40 9.84 1.38
C TYR A 93 11.47 11.07 0.48
N GLY A 94 10.98 10.89 -0.73
CA GLY A 94 10.93 11.96 -1.72
C GLY A 94 9.66 12.80 -1.62
N ASN A 95 9.18 13.24 -2.76
CA ASN A 95 7.94 14.00 -2.86
C ASN A 95 6.84 13.25 -3.64
N ASP A 96 6.97 11.95 -3.79
CA ASP A 96 6.09 11.08 -4.57
C ASP A 96 4.74 10.83 -3.87
N LEU A 97 4.74 10.37 -2.62
CA LEU A 97 3.53 10.18 -1.83
C LEU A 97 3.13 11.52 -1.16
N PHE A 98 1.95 12.02 -1.50
CA PHE A 98 1.44 13.23 -0.88
C PHE A 98 0.73 12.95 0.44
N ALA A 99 -0.28 12.05 0.44
CA ALA A 99 -1.01 11.69 1.65
C ALA A 99 -1.93 10.48 1.44
N VAL A 100 -2.38 9.91 2.55
CA VAL A 100 -3.52 8.99 2.62
C VAL A 100 -4.68 9.69 3.32
N THR A 101 -5.89 9.67 2.73
CA THR A 101 -7.09 10.24 3.34
C THR A 101 -7.98 9.14 3.92
N ILE A 102 -8.30 9.26 5.20
CA ILE A 102 -9.12 8.30 5.96
C ILE A 102 -10.28 9.05 6.59
N HIS A 103 -11.51 8.61 6.32
CA HIS A 103 -12.72 9.11 6.96
C HIS A 103 -13.06 8.20 8.14
N ASN A 104 -12.70 8.62 9.36
CA ASN A 104 -12.95 7.83 10.56
C ASN A 104 -12.87 8.70 11.83
N ARG A 105 -14.02 9.00 12.42
CA ARG A 105 -14.13 9.76 13.68
C ARG A 105 -13.35 9.14 14.82
N GLN A 106 -13.35 7.81 14.94
CA GLN A 106 -12.62 7.13 15.99
C GLN A 106 -11.09 7.32 15.83
N ALA A 107 -10.59 7.26 14.60
CA ALA A 107 -9.17 7.51 14.33
C ALA A 107 -8.77 8.97 14.68
N VAL A 108 -9.62 9.95 14.37
CA VAL A 108 -9.42 11.36 14.78
C VAL A 108 -9.38 11.47 16.31
N SER A 109 -10.32 10.83 17.01
CA SER A 109 -10.37 10.84 18.48
C SER A 109 -9.13 10.19 19.10
N ASN A 110 -8.74 9.01 18.59
CA ASN A 110 -7.56 8.30 19.06
C ASN A 110 -6.28 9.14 18.86
N ALA A 111 -6.13 9.74 17.67
CA ALA A 111 -4.96 10.56 17.37
C ALA A 111 -4.87 11.80 18.29
N ARG A 112 -5.99 12.49 18.53
CA ARG A 112 -6.02 13.63 19.46
C ARG A 112 -5.69 13.24 20.90
N GLN A 113 -6.07 12.03 21.30
CA GLN A 113 -5.87 11.55 22.68
C GLN A 113 -4.51 10.89 22.93
N PHE A 114 -4.00 10.12 21.96
CA PHE A 114 -2.88 9.21 22.19
C PHE A 114 -1.64 9.49 21.33
N LEU A 115 -1.76 10.22 20.20
CA LEU A 115 -0.62 10.50 19.34
C LEU A 115 0.21 11.65 19.92
N ASP A 116 1.54 11.48 19.94
CA ASP A 116 2.46 12.56 20.33
C ASP A 116 2.27 13.77 19.38
N LYS A 117 2.18 14.95 19.97
CA LYS A 117 1.95 16.23 19.26
C LYS A 117 2.97 16.51 18.16
N LYS A 118 4.19 15.99 18.26
CA LYS A 118 5.22 16.12 17.22
C LYS A 118 4.83 15.51 15.87
N TYR A 119 3.90 14.53 15.88
CA TYR A 119 3.36 13.91 14.68
C TYR A 119 2.08 14.57 14.16
N ILE A 120 1.60 15.63 14.81
CA ILE A 120 0.42 16.38 14.38
C ILE A 120 0.88 17.62 13.60
N GLU A 121 0.58 17.66 12.30
CA GLU A 121 0.89 18.80 11.42
C GLU A 121 -0.18 19.89 11.54
N ASN A 122 -1.46 19.48 11.54
CA ASN A 122 -2.57 20.42 11.63
C ASN A 122 -3.76 19.75 12.33
N ASP A 123 -4.44 20.48 13.21
CA ASP A 123 -5.68 20.06 13.87
C ASP A 123 -6.77 21.11 13.65
N SER A 124 -7.75 20.80 12.86
CA SER A 124 -8.93 21.63 12.60
C SER A 124 -10.20 20.91 13.05
N LYS A 125 -11.34 21.61 13.00
CA LYS A 125 -12.62 21.00 13.37
C LYS A 125 -13.01 19.85 12.44
N GLU A 126 -12.66 19.95 11.16
CA GLU A 126 -13.12 19.03 10.10
C GLU A 126 -12.08 17.95 9.78
N SER A 127 -10.80 18.22 10.01
CA SER A 127 -9.71 17.33 9.65
C SER A 127 -8.53 17.42 10.60
N LEU A 128 -7.83 16.31 10.76
CA LEU A 128 -6.59 16.20 11.49
C LEU A 128 -5.52 15.67 10.55
N ILE A 129 -4.41 16.40 10.39
CA ILE A 129 -3.28 15.98 9.56
C ILE A 129 -2.18 15.48 10.48
N ILE A 130 -1.79 14.22 10.30
CA ILE A 130 -0.80 13.54 11.13
C ILE A 130 0.26 12.83 10.27
N HIS A 131 1.36 12.48 10.91
CA HIS A 131 2.42 11.68 10.31
C HIS A 131 2.59 10.35 11.02
N SER A 132 2.87 9.30 10.26
CA SER A 132 3.30 8.00 10.81
C SER A 132 4.71 8.12 11.43
N PRO A 133 5.18 7.12 12.18
CA PRO A 133 6.55 7.10 12.71
C PRO A 133 7.62 7.32 11.64
N ASP A 134 7.41 6.80 10.43
CA ASP A 134 8.29 6.94 9.28
C ASP A 134 8.05 8.24 8.46
N GLY A 135 7.14 9.12 8.92
CA GLY A 135 6.89 10.43 8.31
C GLY A 135 5.84 10.44 7.19
N HIS A 136 5.16 9.32 6.89
CA HIS A 136 4.08 9.31 5.91
C HIS A 136 2.89 10.14 6.40
N ARG A 137 2.34 10.96 5.53
CA ARG A 137 1.28 11.93 5.83
C ARG A 137 -0.10 11.30 5.71
N PHE A 138 -0.93 11.46 6.75
CA PHE A 138 -2.33 11.01 6.79
C PHE A 138 -3.25 12.19 7.06
N ILE A 139 -4.35 12.26 6.31
CA ILE A 139 -5.42 13.24 6.48
C ILE A 139 -6.62 12.49 7.03
N LEU A 140 -6.92 12.70 8.31
CA LEU A 140 -8.07 12.08 8.97
C LEU A 140 -9.24 13.05 8.93
N ILE A 141 -10.39 12.60 8.42
CA ILE A 141 -11.64 13.36 8.35
C ILE A 141 -12.57 12.87 9.45
N ASP A 142 -13.13 13.82 10.23
CA ASP A 142 -14.05 13.52 11.34
C ASP A 142 -15.45 13.17 10.82
N GLU A 143 -15.59 11.96 10.32
CA GLU A 143 -16.84 11.41 9.79
C GLU A 143 -17.11 10.02 10.38
N ASP A 144 -18.39 9.68 10.52
CA ASP A 144 -18.79 8.33 10.95
C ASP A 144 -18.58 7.32 9.81
N VAL A 145 -18.09 6.14 10.18
CA VAL A 145 -17.95 5.00 9.27
C VAL A 145 -19.20 4.13 9.37
N TYR A 146 -19.87 3.92 8.24
CA TYR A 146 -21.01 3.01 8.19
C TYR A 146 -20.55 1.56 8.01
N PRO A 147 -21.33 0.57 8.54
CA PRO A 147 -20.98 -0.84 8.37
C PRO A 147 -20.81 -1.23 6.89
N GLY A 148 -19.66 -1.79 6.57
CA GLY A 148 -19.31 -2.21 5.20
C GLY A 148 -18.60 -1.14 4.36
N ASP A 149 -18.51 0.10 4.83
CA ASP A 149 -17.74 1.14 4.15
C ASP A 149 -16.25 1.03 4.49
N ASP A 150 -15.41 1.22 3.48
CA ASP A 150 -13.97 1.34 3.67
C ASP A 150 -13.62 2.76 4.14
N PRO A 151 -13.00 2.92 5.32
CA PRO A 151 -12.56 4.24 5.78
C PRO A 151 -11.45 4.86 4.93
N VAL A 152 -10.62 4.05 4.26
CA VAL A 152 -9.55 4.56 3.38
C VAL A 152 -10.16 5.05 2.08
N ARG A 153 -10.30 6.36 1.93
CA ARG A 153 -11.00 6.96 0.80
C ARG A 153 -10.09 7.32 -0.37
N CYS A 154 -8.84 7.69 -0.08
CA CYS A 154 -7.97 8.19 -1.14
C CYS A 154 -6.49 7.98 -0.81
N LEU A 155 -5.72 7.49 -1.79
CA LEU A 155 -4.27 7.57 -1.84
C LEU A 155 -3.91 8.71 -2.80
N SER A 156 -3.11 9.69 -2.34
CA SER A 156 -2.73 10.85 -3.13
C SER A 156 -1.24 10.80 -3.47
N LEU A 157 -0.91 10.83 -4.75
CA LEU A 157 0.46 10.89 -5.27
C LEU A 157 0.69 12.21 -5.99
N ASN A 158 1.92 12.68 -5.95
CA ASN A 158 2.37 13.78 -6.77
C ASN A 158 2.88 13.26 -8.11
N VAL A 159 2.63 14.01 -9.19
CA VAL A 159 3.06 13.71 -10.55
C VAL A 159 3.68 14.96 -11.20
N SER A 160 4.65 14.76 -12.07
CA SER A 160 5.34 15.88 -12.74
C SER A 160 4.45 16.53 -13.79
N ASP A 161 3.69 15.74 -14.55
CA ASP A 161 2.76 16.16 -15.59
C ASP A 161 1.40 15.48 -15.37
N LEU A 162 0.42 16.27 -14.93
CA LEU A 162 -0.91 15.74 -14.58
C LEU A 162 -1.63 15.14 -15.80
N ASN A 163 -1.54 15.80 -16.97
CA ASN A 163 -2.25 15.33 -18.15
C ASN A 163 -1.67 14.02 -18.69
N LYS A 164 -0.35 13.90 -18.69
CA LYS A 164 0.36 12.67 -19.07
C LYS A 164 0.00 11.52 -18.15
N SER A 165 -0.07 11.78 -16.86
CA SER A 165 -0.45 10.76 -15.86
C SER A 165 -1.94 10.40 -15.98
N ILE A 166 -2.85 11.36 -16.18
CA ILE A 166 -4.27 11.08 -16.44
C ILE A 166 -4.42 10.15 -17.66
N ASP A 167 -3.76 10.48 -18.77
CA ASP A 167 -3.81 9.62 -19.98
C ASP A 167 -3.33 8.20 -19.68
N TYR A 168 -2.20 8.06 -18.99
CA TYR A 168 -1.67 6.76 -18.58
C TYR A 168 -2.68 5.94 -17.78
N TYR A 169 -3.22 6.50 -16.70
CA TYR A 169 -4.13 5.77 -15.81
C TYR A 169 -5.52 5.53 -16.42
N THR A 170 -6.03 6.45 -17.23
CA THR A 170 -7.38 6.31 -17.82
C THR A 170 -7.36 5.50 -19.12
N ARG A 171 -6.49 5.83 -20.07
CA ARG A 171 -6.45 5.18 -21.38
C ARG A 171 -5.81 3.78 -21.29
N LEU A 172 -4.69 3.63 -20.59
CA LEU A 172 -3.97 2.36 -20.54
C LEU A 172 -4.45 1.48 -19.37
N LEU A 173 -4.57 2.04 -18.18
CA LEU A 173 -5.01 1.27 -17.02
C LEU A 173 -6.52 1.27 -16.81
N ARG A 174 -7.29 2.00 -17.67
CA ARG A 174 -8.76 2.01 -17.69
C ARG A 174 -9.41 2.49 -16.38
N MET A 175 -8.72 3.31 -15.60
CA MET A 175 -9.34 3.99 -14.46
C MET A 175 -10.38 5.01 -14.96
N LYS A 176 -11.46 5.15 -14.21
CA LYS A 176 -12.47 6.19 -14.43
C LYS A 176 -12.03 7.47 -13.73
N ILE A 177 -12.32 8.63 -14.31
CA ILE A 177 -12.06 9.93 -13.69
C ILE A 177 -13.31 10.41 -12.94
N ASN A 178 -13.11 10.91 -11.72
CA ASN A 178 -14.16 11.58 -10.95
C ASN A 178 -14.16 13.08 -11.30
N GLU A 179 -14.90 13.46 -12.32
CA GLU A 179 -14.96 14.82 -12.84
C GLU A 179 -15.41 15.86 -11.80
N LYS A 180 -16.23 15.45 -10.82
CA LYS A 180 -16.73 16.35 -9.77
C LYS A 180 -15.67 16.73 -8.75
N GLU A 181 -14.67 15.87 -8.58
CA GLU A 181 -13.59 16.02 -7.60
C GLU A 181 -12.23 16.21 -8.27
N SER A 182 -12.22 16.54 -9.57
CA SER A 182 -11.00 16.80 -10.35
C SER A 182 -11.00 18.25 -10.86
N ASN A 183 -9.80 18.81 -11.07
CA ASN A 183 -9.59 20.15 -11.61
C ASN A 183 -8.22 20.25 -12.32
N ASP A 184 -7.78 21.45 -12.65
CA ASP A 184 -6.50 21.73 -13.33
C ASP A 184 -5.24 21.41 -12.48
N LYS A 185 -5.38 21.17 -11.19
CA LYS A 185 -4.26 20.88 -10.26
C LYS A 185 -4.20 19.43 -9.82
N HIS A 186 -5.32 18.75 -9.79
CA HIS A 186 -5.38 17.33 -9.41
C HIS A 186 -6.52 16.60 -10.11
N ALA A 187 -6.36 15.29 -10.25
CA ALA A 187 -7.38 14.38 -10.73
C ALA A 187 -7.59 13.23 -9.74
N LYS A 188 -8.84 12.89 -9.47
CA LYS A 188 -9.21 11.68 -8.73
C LYS A 188 -9.67 10.60 -9.69
N LEU A 189 -9.02 9.45 -9.58
CA LEU A 189 -9.24 8.30 -10.43
C LEU A 189 -9.71 7.11 -9.61
N TYR A 190 -10.49 6.20 -10.20
CA TYR A 190 -11.05 5.07 -9.47
C TYR A 190 -11.38 3.88 -10.39
N TYR A 191 -11.39 2.68 -9.78
CA TYR A 191 -12.04 1.48 -10.28
C TYR A 191 -13.26 1.26 -9.42
N ASP A 192 -14.45 1.49 -9.73
CA ASP A 192 -15.66 1.35 -8.93
C ASP A 192 -15.56 1.90 -7.47
N LYS A 193 -16.45 1.52 -6.57
CA LYS A 193 -16.63 2.05 -5.19
C LYS A 193 -15.50 1.66 -4.22
N GLN A 194 -14.30 2.15 -4.46
CA GLN A 194 -13.10 1.79 -3.71
C GLN A 194 -12.27 3.02 -3.33
N CYS A 195 -11.13 2.78 -2.65
CA CYS A 195 -10.11 3.80 -2.47
C CYS A 195 -9.76 4.46 -3.81
N GLN A 196 -9.83 5.77 -3.87
CA GLN A 196 -9.51 6.54 -5.07
C GLN A 196 -8.00 6.81 -5.13
N LEU A 197 -7.46 6.91 -6.34
CA LEU A 197 -6.12 7.43 -6.58
C LEU A 197 -6.22 8.90 -6.96
N GLN A 198 -5.66 9.79 -6.14
CA GLN A 198 -5.52 11.20 -6.50
C GLN A 198 -4.11 11.46 -7.05
N LEU A 199 -4.05 12.13 -8.19
CA LEU A 199 -2.82 12.60 -8.81
C LEU A 199 -2.76 14.14 -8.67
N ASN A 200 -1.69 14.66 -8.05
CA ASN A 200 -1.48 16.10 -7.87
C ASN A 200 -0.39 16.56 -8.83
N GLY A 201 -0.68 17.47 -9.73
CA GLY A 201 0.29 18.04 -10.67
C GLY A 201 1.23 19.03 -9.98
N LEU A 202 2.52 18.70 -9.92
CA LEU A 202 3.55 19.57 -9.32
C LEU A 202 4.25 20.46 -10.35
N ASN A 203 4.19 20.12 -11.64
CA ASN A 203 4.97 20.77 -12.72
C ASN A 203 6.48 20.84 -12.42
N LYS A 204 7.01 19.81 -11.76
CA LYS A 204 8.43 19.61 -11.46
C LYS A 204 8.73 18.11 -11.36
N PRO A 205 10.00 17.69 -11.49
CA PRO A 205 10.36 16.27 -11.36
C PRO A 205 9.91 15.67 -10.02
N ILE A 206 9.54 14.40 -10.07
CA ILE A 206 9.26 13.60 -8.91
C ILE A 206 10.55 12.93 -8.42
N ASP A 207 10.84 13.13 -7.16
CA ASP A 207 11.84 12.39 -6.42
C ASP A 207 11.13 11.35 -5.56
N ARG A 208 11.49 10.09 -5.71
CA ARG A 208 10.89 8.99 -4.93
C ARG A 208 11.74 8.58 -3.73
N GLY A 209 12.98 9.07 -3.67
CA GLY A 209 13.95 8.64 -2.66
C GLY A 209 14.18 7.13 -2.67
N THR A 210 14.55 6.55 -1.53
CA THR A 210 14.69 5.10 -1.33
C THR A 210 13.48 4.48 -0.63
N GLY A 211 12.66 5.30 0.02
CA GLY A 211 11.45 4.90 0.76
C GLY A 211 10.17 4.81 -0.08
N TYR A 212 10.29 4.86 -1.42
CA TYR A 212 9.14 4.81 -2.32
C TYR A 212 8.27 3.58 -2.10
N GLY A 213 6.96 3.76 -2.34
CA GLY A 213 5.96 2.71 -2.23
C GLY A 213 5.53 2.15 -3.58
N ARG A 214 4.61 1.17 -3.54
CA ARG A 214 4.04 0.49 -4.71
C ARG A 214 2.53 0.37 -4.58
N LYS A 215 1.80 0.74 -5.64
CA LYS A 215 0.36 0.48 -5.75
C LYS A 215 0.13 -0.95 -6.23
N ALA A 216 -0.83 -1.65 -5.65
CA ALA A 216 -1.25 -2.96 -6.12
C ALA A 216 -2.72 -2.93 -6.57
N PHE A 217 -2.95 -3.47 -7.75
CA PHE A 217 -4.29 -3.62 -8.33
C PHE A 217 -4.54 -5.08 -8.68
N SER A 218 -5.77 -5.56 -8.48
CA SER A 218 -6.19 -6.84 -9.06
C SER A 218 -6.76 -6.64 -10.45
N CYS A 219 -6.66 -7.70 -11.24
CA CYS A 219 -7.34 -7.85 -12.51
C CYS A 219 -7.56 -9.35 -12.79
N PRO A 220 -8.41 -9.74 -13.74
CA PRO A 220 -8.47 -11.11 -14.21
C PRO A 220 -7.08 -11.62 -14.62
N LYS A 221 -6.71 -12.85 -14.23
CA LYS A 221 -5.37 -13.42 -14.44
C LYS A 221 -4.90 -13.33 -15.90
N ASN A 222 -5.83 -13.50 -16.84
CA ASN A 222 -5.54 -13.45 -18.28
C ASN A 222 -5.17 -12.04 -18.77
N ASP A 223 -5.55 -11.00 -18.04
CA ASP A 223 -5.23 -9.61 -18.39
C ASP A 223 -3.76 -9.27 -18.13
N ILE A 224 -3.06 -9.99 -17.27
CA ILE A 224 -1.66 -9.68 -16.89
C ILE A 224 -0.76 -9.62 -18.15
N ASP A 225 -0.86 -10.63 -19.04
CA ASP A 225 -0.06 -10.62 -20.27
C ASP A 225 -0.51 -9.53 -21.27
N LEU A 226 -1.80 -9.20 -21.27
CA LEU A 226 -2.37 -8.16 -22.13
C LEU A 226 -1.90 -6.77 -21.68
N ILE A 227 -1.89 -6.53 -20.38
CA ILE A 227 -1.38 -5.28 -19.76
C ILE A 227 0.09 -5.11 -20.11
N GLN A 228 0.92 -6.14 -19.95
CA GLN A 228 2.34 -6.08 -20.34
C GLN A 228 2.50 -5.71 -21.82
N LYS A 229 1.87 -6.47 -22.71
CA LYS A 229 1.95 -6.23 -24.17
C LYS A 229 1.50 -4.83 -24.56
N MET A 230 0.47 -4.31 -23.91
CA MET A 230 -0.01 -2.96 -24.14
C MET A 230 1.03 -1.91 -23.71
N MET A 231 1.65 -2.07 -22.51
CA MET A 231 2.71 -1.16 -22.04
C MET A 231 3.91 -1.16 -22.98
N GLU A 232 4.38 -2.34 -23.41
CA GLU A 232 5.48 -2.49 -24.35
C GLU A 232 5.17 -1.82 -25.70
N LYS A 233 3.95 -2.03 -26.23
CA LYS A 233 3.49 -1.41 -27.48
C LYS A 233 3.45 0.12 -27.42
N GLU A 234 3.01 0.66 -26.29
CA GLU A 234 2.89 2.11 -26.05
C GLU A 234 4.23 2.75 -25.61
N GLY A 235 5.30 1.94 -25.46
CA GLY A 235 6.63 2.41 -25.07
C GLY A 235 6.79 2.77 -23.60
N PHE A 236 5.92 2.24 -22.73
CA PHE A 236 6.05 2.41 -21.28
C PHE A 236 6.89 1.30 -20.66
N THR A 237 7.50 1.62 -19.52
CA THR A 237 8.40 0.70 -18.82
C THR A 237 7.65 -0.43 -18.10
N VAL A 238 8.01 -1.67 -18.42
CA VAL A 238 7.70 -2.85 -17.63
C VAL A 238 8.93 -3.14 -16.76
N LEU A 239 8.83 -2.91 -15.46
CA LEU A 239 9.93 -3.11 -14.51
C LEU A 239 10.24 -4.59 -14.33
N ILE A 240 9.19 -5.39 -14.11
CA ILE A 240 9.29 -6.85 -13.99
C ILE A 240 8.24 -7.46 -14.90
N PRO A 241 8.68 -8.23 -15.93
CA PRO A 241 7.74 -8.93 -16.82
C PRO A 241 6.79 -9.87 -16.09
N ALA A 242 5.68 -10.19 -16.75
CA ALA A 242 4.68 -11.10 -16.21
C ALA A 242 5.33 -12.41 -15.75
N MET A 243 5.15 -12.72 -14.46
CA MET A 243 5.72 -13.91 -13.83
C MET A 243 4.76 -14.51 -12.81
N GLU A 244 4.99 -15.76 -12.45
CA GLU A 244 4.29 -16.40 -11.35
C GLU A 244 5.13 -16.32 -10.06
N LEU A 245 4.59 -15.70 -9.02
CA LEU A 245 5.17 -15.71 -7.68
C LEU A 245 4.72 -17.01 -6.97
N GLY A 246 5.67 -17.75 -6.43
CA GLY A 246 5.39 -18.89 -5.58
C GLY A 246 4.81 -18.43 -4.24
N GLY A 247 3.64 -18.95 -3.84
CA GLY A 247 3.25 -18.96 -2.43
C GLY A 247 4.01 -20.07 -1.70
N LEU A 248 3.98 -20.05 -0.37
CA LEU A 248 4.52 -21.13 0.49
C LEU A 248 3.98 -22.54 0.11
N LEU A 249 2.87 -22.59 -0.64
CA LEU A 249 2.26 -23.79 -1.20
C LEU A 249 2.10 -23.59 -2.72
N ASP A 250 2.64 -24.50 -3.51
CA ASP A 250 2.71 -24.47 -4.99
C ASP A 250 1.39 -24.22 -5.74
N PHE A 251 0.22 -24.42 -5.10
CA PHE A 251 -1.09 -24.21 -5.71
C PHE A 251 -1.62 -22.76 -5.56
N ASN A 252 -0.87 -21.86 -4.91
CA ASN A 252 -1.23 -20.44 -4.76
C ASN A 252 -0.31 -19.50 -5.53
N LYS A 253 0.22 -19.97 -6.68
CA LYS A 253 1.04 -19.10 -7.53
C LYS A 253 0.22 -17.92 -8.02
N GLN A 254 0.66 -16.72 -7.67
CA GLN A 254 0.05 -15.47 -8.10
C GLN A 254 0.75 -14.98 -9.36
N LYS A 255 0.01 -14.74 -10.43
CA LYS A 255 0.58 -14.11 -11.61
C LYS A 255 0.60 -12.60 -11.41
N VAL A 256 1.75 -11.99 -11.63
CA VAL A 256 1.96 -10.54 -11.45
C VAL A 256 2.71 -9.93 -12.61
N VAL A 257 2.57 -8.62 -12.79
CA VAL A 257 3.43 -7.76 -13.62
C VAL A 257 3.69 -6.47 -12.87
N ILE A 258 4.93 -5.97 -12.92
CA ILE A 258 5.29 -4.70 -12.28
C ILE A 258 5.59 -3.67 -13.35
N LEU A 259 4.89 -2.55 -13.29
CA LEU A 259 4.95 -1.46 -14.23
C LEU A 259 5.52 -0.21 -13.56
N SER A 260 6.00 0.71 -14.38
CA SER A 260 6.33 2.08 -14.01
C SER A 260 5.40 3.05 -14.70
N ASP A 261 4.81 3.97 -13.95
CA ASP A 261 4.08 5.08 -14.55
C ASP A 261 5.03 6.16 -15.12
N PRO A 262 4.54 7.26 -15.75
CA PRO A 262 5.39 8.28 -16.34
C PRO A 262 6.40 8.95 -15.41
N ASP A 263 6.18 8.92 -14.11
CA ASP A 263 7.05 9.50 -13.07
C ASP A 263 7.86 8.44 -12.30
N GLY A 264 7.76 7.18 -12.71
CA GLY A 264 8.47 6.08 -12.06
C GLY A 264 7.73 5.46 -10.88
N HIS A 265 6.51 5.88 -10.55
CA HIS A 265 5.75 5.20 -9.49
C HIS A 265 5.44 3.76 -9.87
N GLU A 266 5.74 2.85 -8.99
CA GLU A 266 5.56 1.42 -9.22
C GLU A 266 4.10 0.99 -9.10
N ILE A 267 3.71 0.08 -9.98
CA ILE A 267 2.38 -0.48 -10.07
C ILE A 267 2.49 -1.98 -10.22
N CYS A 268 1.91 -2.72 -9.29
CA CYS A 268 1.73 -4.16 -9.41
C CYS A 268 0.32 -4.46 -9.89
N PHE A 269 0.18 -5.24 -10.97
CA PHE A 269 -1.06 -5.94 -11.24
C PHE A 269 -0.93 -7.39 -10.84
N VAL A 270 -1.95 -7.93 -10.14
CA VAL A 270 -2.00 -9.32 -9.68
C VAL A 270 -3.29 -9.97 -10.16
N GLY A 271 -3.19 -11.23 -10.61
CA GLY A 271 -4.35 -12.05 -11.00
C GLY A 271 -5.22 -12.38 -9.79
N GLU A 272 -6.47 -11.92 -9.82
CA GLU A 272 -7.40 -11.96 -8.67
C GLU A 272 -7.76 -13.37 -8.22
N GLU A 273 -7.85 -14.34 -9.15
CA GLU A 273 -8.38 -15.69 -8.88
C GLU A 273 -7.58 -16.44 -7.81
N ASN A 274 -6.27 -16.22 -7.76
CA ASN A 274 -5.41 -16.82 -6.76
C ASN A 274 -5.08 -15.85 -5.62
N TYR A 275 -5.08 -14.54 -5.91
CA TYR A 275 -4.80 -13.52 -4.89
C TYR A 275 -5.80 -13.60 -3.74
N PHE A 276 -7.10 -13.56 -4.03
CA PHE A 276 -8.13 -13.57 -3.00
C PHE A 276 -8.22 -14.87 -2.20
N LYS A 277 -7.75 -16.00 -2.76
CA LYS A 277 -7.61 -17.25 -1.99
C LYS A 277 -6.50 -17.19 -0.94
N GLY A 278 -5.46 -16.39 -1.21
CA GLY A 278 -4.28 -16.24 -0.33
C GLY A 278 -4.35 -15.06 0.62
N CYS A 279 -5.35 -14.15 0.48
CA CYS A 279 -5.41 -12.93 1.29
C CYS A 279 -6.48 -12.97 2.41
N GLU A 280 -6.89 -14.16 2.84
CA GLU A 280 -7.73 -14.30 4.03
C GLU A 280 -7.01 -13.75 5.27
N THR A 281 -7.80 -13.19 6.20
CA THR A 281 -7.26 -12.71 7.46
C THR A 281 -6.75 -13.90 8.28
N ASP A 282 -5.48 -13.85 8.64
CA ASP A 282 -4.84 -14.88 9.47
C ASP A 282 -5.19 -14.63 10.95
N PRO A 283 -5.89 -15.53 11.63
CA PRO A 283 -6.22 -15.36 13.05
C PRO A 283 -4.99 -15.28 13.97
N ASP A 284 -3.85 -15.82 13.52
CA ASP A 284 -2.58 -15.76 14.24
C ASP A 284 -1.65 -14.61 13.78
N ALA A 285 -2.14 -13.69 12.93
CA ALA A 285 -1.31 -12.64 12.34
C ALA A 285 -0.56 -11.80 13.38
N GLU A 286 -1.25 -11.35 14.43
CA GLU A 286 -0.65 -10.55 15.49
C GLU A 286 0.38 -11.35 16.30
N LYS A 287 0.10 -12.63 16.59
CA LYS A 287 1.06 -13.52 17.25
C LYS A 287 2.31 -13.75 16.40
N LYS A 288 2.15 -13.95 15.09
CA LYS A 288 3.28 -14.07 14.14
C LYS A 288 4.10 -12.78 14.11
N PHE A 289 3.44 -11.62 14.10
CA PHE A 289 4.10 -10.32 14.16
C PHE A 289 4.99 -10.19 15.40
N TYR A 290 4.45 -10.46 16.61
CA TYR A 290 5.25 -10.39 17.84
C TYR A 290 6.38 -11.41 17.88
N LYS A 291 6.16 -12.63 17.35
CA LYS A 291 7.23 -13.60 17.20
C LYS A 291 8.34 -13.11 16.26
N GLY A 292 8.00 -12.40 15.19
CA GLY A 292 8.96 -11.76 14.29
C GLY A 292 9.80 -10.69 14.97
N LEU A 293 9.23 -9.95 15.94
CA LEU A 293 9.98 -8.97 16.73
C LEU A 293 11.04 -9.62 17.63
N GLU A 294 10.81 -10.85 18.12
CA GLU A 294 11.78 -11.57 18.96
C GLU A 294 13.07 -11.95 18.20
N ASN A 295 13.03 -11.98 16.88
CA ASN A 295 14.18 -12.28 16.02
C ASN A 295 15.04 -11.04 15.72
N LEU A 296 14.72 -9.86 16.26
CA LEU A 296 15.56 -8.68 16.15
C LEU A 296 16.86 -8.86 16.96
N PRO A 297 18.01 -8.32 16.51
CA PRO A 297 19.20 -8.21 17.33
C PRO A 297 18.88 -7.57 18.68
N ASP A 298 19.45 -8.12 19.76
CA ASP A 298 19.12 -7.83 21.17
C ASP A 298 19.08 -6.32 21.53
N ASP A 299 19.81 -5.47 20.80
CA ASP A 299 19.92 -4.05 21.09
C ASP A 299 18.76 -3.18 20.53
N SER A 300 18.08 -3.61 19.47
CA SER A 300 16.95 -2.85 18.91
C SER A 300 15.67 -2.98 19.74
N TYR A 301 15.53 -4.08 20.49
CA TYR A 301 14.36 -4.33 21.33
C TYR A 301 14.31 -3.42 22.57
N LYS A 302 15.45 -2.98 23.08
CA LYS A 302 15.56 -2.13 24.28
C LYS A 302 15.06 -0.70 24.07
N TYR A 303 15.12 -0.20 22.84
CA TYR A 303 14.62 1.15 22.49
C TYR A 303 13.11 1.19 22.23
N LEU A 304 12.46 0.05 22.00
CA LEU A 304 11.07 -0.05 21.58
C LEU A 304 10.10 -0.27 22.73
N ILE A 305 10.59 -0.82 23.85
CA ILE A 305 9.78 -1.04 25.06
C ILE A 305 10.28 -0.02 26.09
N GLY A 306 9.46 0.96 26.43
CA GLY A 306 9.77 1.84 27.55
C GLY A 306 10.17 1.03 28.80
N GLU A 307 11.06 1.54 29.64
CA GLU A 307 11.68 0.86 30.78
C GLU A 307 10.68 0.13 31.72
N ASP A 308 9.40 0.45 31.64
CA ASP A 308 8.33 -0.13 32.50
C ASP A 308 7.93 -1.58 32.12
N GLU A 309 8.17 -2.06 30.89
CA GLU A 309 7.83 -3.43 30.49
C GLU A 309 9.01 -4.42 30.57
N SER A 310 10.26 -3.92 30.51
CA SER A 310 11.45 -4.76 30.66
C SER A 310 11.57 -5.39 32.05
N ASN A 311 11.06 -4.72 33.09
CA ASN A 311 11.07 -5.24 34.46
C ASN A 311 10.02 -6.32 34.75
N LYS A 312 8.96 -6.42 33.95
CA LYS A 312 7.90 -7.43 34.15
C LYS A 312 8.24 -8.81 33.55
N ARG A 313 9.26 -8.91 32.69
CA ARG A 313 9.66 -10.18 32.05
C ARG A 313 10.81 -10.90 32.77
N GLN A 314 11.53 -10.23 33.69
CA GLN A 314 12.57 -10.89 34.48
C GLN A 314 12.00 -11.62 35.73
N GLU A 315 10.71 -11.47 36.04
CA GLU A 315 10.05 -12.14 37.19
C GLU A 315 9.07 -13.26 36.77
N LYS A 316 9.16 -13.77 35.54
CA LYS A 316 8.44 -14.97 35.08
C LYS A 316 9.42 -15.95 34.43
#